data_010a9526e4c27f16644d17ef3c3f3356
#
_entry.id   010a9526e4c27f16644d17ef3c3f3356
#
_cell.length_a   1.000
_cell.length_b   1.000
_cell.length_c   1.000
_cell.angle_alpha   90.00
_cell.angle_beta   90.00
_cell.angle_gamma   90.00
#
_symmetry.space_group_name_H-M   'P 1'
#
loop_
_entity.id
_entity.type
_entity.pdbx_description
1 polymer ?
#
loop_
_entity_poly.entity_id
_entity_poly.type
_entity_poly.pdbx_seq_one_letter_code
_entity_poly.pdbx_strand_id
1 'polypeptide(L)'
;MTRLVQLITLFICLLSGSVPSAHAGTPVSDRIAVEAGVKAELSKDLALPYAPDAALSGRTCLDGRPTKEFQGDIMEYWVNLECPYCGIEEPLRAQRENPGMCIVVRHSPSDNYGESLKKALSFEALLRFSPNAAHSFRNAVVPRTPLGVPKPYEAALQPALQDAAIVPEDFADSLQQVAPVVGADIIASQSRITSTPTWILDGIRFPACDFTASQVPLALELAHKARADDADAKERIVQMITRGLLNESVL
;
A
#
# COMPACT_ATOMS: atom_id res chain seq x y z
N MET A 1 -8.41 -24.65 -2.98
CA MET A 1 -7.18 -24.29 -2.28
C MET A 1 -6.98 -22.77 -2.16
N THR A 2 -7.40 -21.97 -3.12
CA THR A 2 -7.25 -20.50 -3.15
C THR A 2 -7.97 -19.77 -1.99
N ARG A 3 -9.13 -20.25 -1.52
CA ARG A 3 -9.88 -19.63 -0.41
C ARG A 3 -9.25 -19.82 0.97
N LEU A 4 -8.47 -20.88 1.15
CA LEU A 4 -7.81 -21.15 2.45
C LEU A 4 -6.62 -20.19 2.68
N VAL A 5 -5.86 -19.90 1.65
CA VAL A 5 -4.74 -18.94 1.71
C VAL A 5 -5.27 -17.52 1.94
N GLN A 6 -6.36 -17.12 1.29
CA GLN A 6 -7.02 -15.83 1.52
C GLN A 6 -7.54 -15.68 2.96
N LEU A 7 -8.11 -16.73 3.53
CA LEU A 7 -8.57 -16.74 4.93
C LEU A 7 -7.41 -16.64 5.93
N ILE A 8 -6.30 -17.30 5.66
CA ILE A 8 -5.11 -17.26 6.53
C ILE A 8 -4.48 -15.85 6.53
N THR A 9 -4.35 -15.21 5.37
CA THR A 9 -3.77 -13.84 5.25
C THR A 9 -4.66 -12.80 5.95
N LEU A 10 -5.98 -12.89 5.79
CA LEU A 10 -6.93 -11.99 6.46
C LEU A 10 -6.95 -12.20 7.99
N PHE A 11 -6.81 -13.45 8.45
CA PHE A 11 -6.87 -13.80 9.87
C PHE A 11 -5.60 -13.37 10.65
N ILE A 12 -4.44 -13.40 10.00
CA ILE A 12 -3.16 -13.01 10.62
C ILE A 12 -3.09 -11.49 10.84
N CYS A 13 -3.54 -10.67 9.89
CA CYS A 13 -3.61 -9.21 10.08
C CYS A 13 -4.67 -8.78 11.11
N LEU A 14 -5.72 -9.58 11.34
CA LEU A 14 -6.77 -9.27 12.33
C LEU A 14 -6.38 -9.62 13.78
N LEU A 15 -5.41 -10.50 13.99
CA LEU A 15 -5.02 -10.97 15.33
C LEU A 15 -3.89 -10.15 15.98
N SER A 16 -3.25 -9.22 15.27
CA SER A 16 -2.15 -8.40 15.83
C SER A 16 -2.62 -7.32 16.84
N GLY A 17 -3.90 -7.28 17.19
CA GLY A 17 -4.48 -6.28 18.11
C GLY A 17 -4.38 -6.58 19.61
N SER A 18 -3.98 -7.77 20.04
CA SER A 18 -3.72 -8.07 21.48
C SER A 18 -3.10 -9.46 21.63
N VAL A 19 -1.81 -9.56 21.71
CA VAL A 19 -1.14 -10.81 22.07
C VAL A 19 -0.57 -10.72 23.47
N PRO A 20 -0.99 -11.57 24.42
CA PRO A 20 -0.16 -11.84 25.59
C PRO A 20 1.09 -12.56 25.05
N SER A 21 2.27 -12.06 25.44
CA SER A 21 3.58 -12.61 25.08
C SER A 21 3.73 -14.05 25.58
N ALA A 22 3.38 -15.00 24.75
CA ALA A 22 3.85 -16.36 24.83
C ALA A 22 4.53 -16.65 23.48
N HIS A 23 5.84 -16.58 23.44
CA HIS A 23 6.66 -17.02 22.31
C HIS A 23 6.61 -18.55 22.21
N ALA A 24 5.45 -19.10 21.86
CA ALA A 24 5.40 -20.42 21.27
C ALA A 24 5.72 -20.24 19.78
N GLY A 25 6.92 -20.62 19.36
CA GLY A 25 7.34 -20.51 17.95
C GLY A 25 6.30 -21.14 17.05
N THR A 26 6.02 -20.50 15.93
CA THR A 26 5.11 -21.01 14.90
C THR A 26 5.48 -22.45 14.56
N PRO A 27 4.53 -23.40 14.53
CA PRO A 27 4.81 -24.77 14.17
C PRO A 27 5.55 -24.86 12.82
N VAL A 28 6.56 -25.71 12.73
CA VAL A 28 7.39 -25.86 11.51
C VAL A 28 6.53 -26.17 10.28
N SER A 29 5.46 -26.96 10.46
CA SER A 29 4.51 -27.28 9.40
C SER A 29 3.84 -26.02 8.80
N ASP A 30 3.45 -25.08 9.65
CA ASP A 30 2.76 -23.85 9.25
C ASP A 30 3.72 -22.92 8.52
N ARG A 31 4.96 -22.82 9.01
CA ARG A 31 6.02 -22.06 8.32
C ARG A 31 6.29 -22.60 6.91
N ILE A 32 6.43 -23.92 6.76
CA ILE A 32 6.64 -24.54 5.43
C ILE A 32 5.47 -24.23 4.50
N ALA A 33 4.23 -24.30 5.00
CA ALA A 33 3.06 -24.01 4.19
C ALA A 33 2.98 -22.53 3.75
N VAL A 34 3.30 -21.60 4.64
CA VAL A 34 3.37 -20.16 4.33
C VAL A 34 4.46 -19.89 3.30
N GLU A 35 5.67 -20.41 3.51
CA GLU A 35 6.80 -20.25 2.60
C GLU A 35 6.50 -20.78 1.19
N ALA A 36 5.87 -21.95 1.09
CA ALA A 36 5.44 -22.51 -0.20
C ALA A 36 4.42 -21.60 -0.90
N GLY A 37 3.49 -21.03 -0.15
CA GLY A 37 2.53 -20.06 -0.65
C GLY A 37 3.21 -18.79 -1.17
N VAL A 38 4.15 -18.24 -0.41
CA VAL A 38 4.93 -17.04 -0.80
C VAL A 38 5.74 -17.31 -2.08
N LYS A 39 6.41 -18.45 -2.17
CA LYS A 39 7.15 -18.87 -3.39
C LYS A 39 6.24 -18.94 -4.62
N ALA A 40 5.04 -19.48 -4.46
CA ALA A 40 4.06 -19.57 -5.55
C ALA A 40 3.58 -18.18 -6.01
N GLU A 41 3.30 -17.26 -5.07
CA GLU A 41 2.88 -15.89 -5.41
C GLU A 41 4.03 -15.08 -6.03
N LEU A 42 5.26 -15.18 -5.51
CA LEU A 42 6.44 -14.55 -6.10
C LEU A 42 6.67 -15.03 -7.55
N SER A 43 6.50 -16.32 -7.82
CA SER A 43 6.62 -16.86 -9.16
C SER A 43 5.58 -16.28 -10.12
N LYS A 44 4.35 -16.02 -9.66
CA LYS A 44 3.32 -15.33 -10.45
C LYS A 44 3.70 -13.89 -10.72
N ASP A 45 4.19 -13.14 -9.72
CA ASP A 45 4.58 -11.76 -9.88
C ASP A 45 5.73 -11.61 -10.88
N LEU A 46 6.72 -12.51 -10.81
CA LEU A 46 7.87 -12.53 -11.72
C LEU A 46 7.48 -12.90 -13.16
N ALA A 47 6.44 -13.73 -13.34
CA ALA A 47 5.94 -14.10 -14.66
C ALA A 47 5.17 -12.98 -15.37
N LEU A 48 4.67 -11.98 -14.62
CA LEU A 48 3.96 -10.86 -15.20
C LEU A 48 4.93 -9.76 -15.65
N PRO A 49 4.77 -9.19 -16.86
CA PRO A 49 5.50 -8.00 -17.24
C PRO A 49 5.10 -6.85 -16.30
N TYR A 50 6.10 -6.16 -15.76
CA TYR A 50 5.85 -4.95 -14.99
C TYR A 50 6.17 -3.74 -15.85
N ALA A 51 5.15 -2.96 -16.16
CA ALA A 51 5.25 -1.72 -16.93
C ALA A 51 4.61 -0.59 -16.10
N PRO A 52 5.37 0.04 -15.19
CA PRO A 52 4.83 1.08 -14.30
C PRO A 52 4.31 2.28 -15.05
N ASP A 53 4.93 2.68 -16.16
CA ASP A 53 4.65 3.94 -16.85
C ASP A 53 3.19 4.09 -17.28
N ALA A 54 2.59 3.05 -17.83
CA ALA A 54 1.20 3.11 -18.28
C ALA A 54 0.20 3.14 -17.11
N ALA A 55 0.48 2.36 -16.04
CA ALA A 55 -0.40 2.26 -14.88
C ALA A 55 -0.29 3.48 -13.95
N LEU A 56 0.85 4.19 -13.99
CA LEU A 56 1.16 5.30 -13.10
C LEU A 56 1.12 6.66 -13.79
N SER A 57 0.80 6.70 -15.09
CA SER A 57 0.63 7.94 -15.85
C SER A 57 -0.47 8.81 -15.23
N GLY A 58 -0.18 10.10 -15.09
CA GLY A 58 -1.11 11.10 -14.54
C GLY A 58 -1.26 11.06 -13.02
N ARG A 59 -0.42 10.29 -12.32
CA ARG A 59 -0.40 10.22 -10.86
C ARG A 59 0.61 11.18 -10.24
N THR A 60 0.51 11.28 -8.93
CA THR A 60 1.37 12.13 -8.11
C THR A 60 2.04 11.27 -7.04
N CYS A 61 3.34 11.46 -6.86
CA CYS A 61 4.07 10.87 -5.73
C CYS A 61 3.55 11.43 -4.40
N LEU A 62 3.73 10.72 -3.31
CA LEU A 62 3.31 11.18 -1.97
C LEU A 62 3.88 12.56 -1.57
N ASP A 63 4.99 12.98 -2.15
CA ASP A 63 5.60 14.31 -1.92
C ASP A 63 5.08 15.41 -2.86
N GLY A 64 4.13 15.10 -3.73
CA GLY A 64 3.51 16.04 -4.66
C GLY A 64 4.15 16.13 -6.04
N ARG A 65 5.27 15.44 -6.30
CA ARG A 65 5.89 15.41 -7.63
C ARG A 65 5.03 14.58 -8.61
N PRO A 66 4.75 15.08 -9.82
CA PRO A 66 4.09 14.27 -10.85
C PRO A 66 4.98 13.09 -11.27
N THR A 67 4.41 11.89 -11.40
CA THR A 67 5.17 10.69 -11.81
C THR A 67 5.86 10.84 -13.15
N LYS A 68 5.24 11.56 -14.11
CA LYS A 68 5.81 11.83 -15.45
C LYS A 68 7.12 12.63 -15.44
N GLU A 69 7.41 13.34 -14.35
CA GLU A 69 8.61 14.16 -14.19
C GLU A 69 9.69 13.43 -13.38
N PHE A 70 9.37 12.26 -12.89
CA PHE A 70 10.25 11.50 -12.03
C PHE A 70 11.15 10.54 -12.83
N GLN A 71 12.45 10.53 -12.52
CA GLN A 71 13.49 9.79 -13.24
C GLN A 71 14.06 8.62 -12.43
N GLY A 72 13.44 8.26 -11.32
CA GLY A 72 13.91 7.19 -10.43
C GLY A 72 12.93 6.03 -10.33
N ASP A 73 13.06 5.27 -9.25
CA ASP A 73 12.18 4.13 -8.98
C ASP A 73 10.81 4.58 -8.51
N ILE A 74 9.76 4.09 -9.16
CA ILE A 74 8.38 4.31 -8.77
C ILE A 74 7.84 3.06 -8.11
N MET A 75 7.31 3.22 -6.90
CA MET A 75 6.75 2.14 -6.11
C MET A 75 5.27 2.38 -5.88
N GLU A 76 4.50 1.30 -5.82
CA GLU A 76 3.08 1.36 -5.52
C GLU A 76 2.83 0.98 -4.06
N TYR A 77 2.02 1.79 -3.38
CA TYR A 77 1.53 1.49 -2.04
C TYR A 77 0.01 1.39 -2.06
N TRP A 78 -0.52 0.18 -2.01
CA TRP A 78 -1.93 -0.10 -2.12
C TRP A 78 -2.64 -0.02 -0.78
N VAL A 79 -3.68 0.79 -0.71
CA VAL A 79 -4.41 1.09 0.52
C VAL A 79 -5.92 0.95 0.35
N ASN A 80 -6.58 0.64 1.47
CA ASN A 80 -7.99 0.95 1.68
C ASN A 80 -8.08 2.03 2.74
N LEU A 81 -8.70 3.16 2.44
CA LEU A 81 -8.85 4.28 3.39
C LEU A 81 -9.87 4.01 4.51
N GLU A 82 -10.31 2.78 4.68
CA GLU A 82 -11.07 2.30 5.83
C GLU A 82 -10.29 1.23 6.63
N CYS A 83 -9.15 0.81 6.12
CA CYS A 83 -8.29 -0.15 6.80
C CYS A 83 -7.44 0.55 7.87
N PRO A 84 -7.55 0.15 9.15
CA PRO A 84 -6.80 0.78 10.25
C PRO A 84 -5.29 0.55 10.16
N TYR A 85 -4.86 -0.44 9.40
CA TYR A 85 -3.45 -0.77 9.17
C TYR A 85 -2.84 -0.04 7.96
N CYS A 86 -3.67 0.66 7.15
CA CYS A 86 -3.23 1.38 5.97
C CYS A 86 -2.64 2.76 6.31
N GLY A 87 -1.64 2.82 7.21
CA GLY A 87 -0.88 4.02 7.53
C GLY A 87 -0.11 4.55 6.34
N ILE A 88 0.03 5.87 6.22
CA ILE A 88 0.92 6.50 5.24
C ILE A 88 2.18 7.08 5.89
N GLU A 89 2.32 6.96 7.19
CA GLU A 89 3.50 7.43 7.92
C GLU A 89 4.77 6.70 7.47
N GLU A 90 4.68 5.37 7.30
CA GLU A 90 5.81 4.57 6.81
C GLU A 90 6.17 4.89 5.35
N PRO A 91 5.23 4.93 4.38
CA PRO A 91 5.52 5.39 3.03
C PRO A 91 6.09 6.80 2.98
N LEU A 92 5.55 7.74 3.75
CA LEU A 92 6.07 9.11 3.83
C LEU A 92 7.50 9.17 4.39
N ARG A 93 7.79 8.35 5.40
CA ARG A 93 9.14 8.24 5.95
C ARG A 93 10.09 7.65 4.91
N ALA A 94 9.69 6.55 4.25
CA ALA A 94 10.48 5.93 3.20
C ALA A 94 10.82 6.92 2.07
N GLN A 95 9.85 7.72 1.63
CA GLN A 95 10.06 8.71 0.58
C GLN A 95 10.98 9.85 1.02
N ARG A 96 10.83 10.34 2.26
CA ARG A 96 11.72 11.40 2.80
C ARG A 96 13.16 10.91 2.98
N GLU A 97 13.34 9.69 3.43
CA GLU A 97 14.67 9.09 3.61
C GLU A 97 15.34 8.72 2.28
N ASN A 98 14.54 8.56 1.22
CA ASN A 98 15.01 8.15 -0.10
C ASN A 98 14.43 9.07 -1.20
N PRO A 99 14.98 10.29 -1.38
CA PRO A 99 14.45 11.28 -2.34
C PRO A 99 14.56 10.84 -3.81
N GLY A 100 15.37 9.82 -4.10
CA GLY A 100 15.45 9.14 -5.40
C GLY A 100 14.30 8.18 -5.70
N MET A 101 13.33 8.03 -4.79
CA MET A 101 12.15 7.18 -4.94
C MET A 101 10.88 8.03 -5.12
N CYS A 102 9.90 7.49 -5.83
CA CYS A 102 8.53 8.00 -5.89
C CYS A 102 7.57 6.95 -5.36
N ILE A 103 6.84 7.24 -4.30
CA ILE A 103 5.81 6.34 -3.78
C ILE A 103 4.46 6.86 -4.23
N VAL A 104 3.75 6.05 -5.00
CA VAL A 104 2.40 6.31 -5.48
C VAL A 104 1.41 5.52 -4.62
N VAL A 105 0.47 6.21 -4.01
CA VAL A 105 -0.65 5.56 -3.34
C VAL A 105 -1.62 5.05 -4.40
N ARG A 106 -2.06 3.82 -4.24
CA ARG A 106 -3.10 3.20 -5.07
C ARG A 106 -4.23 2.69 -4.19
N HIS A 107 -5.43 2.69 -4.74
CA HIS A 107 -6.63 2.47 -3.95
C HIS A 107 -7.28 1.13 -4.23
N SER A 108 -7.57 0.39 -3.14
CA SER A 108 -8.35 -0.83 -3.14
C SER A 108 -9.53 -0.67 -2.17
N PRO A 109 -10.56 0.12 -2.53
CA PRO A 109 -11.68 0.38 -1.65
C PRO A 109 -12.47 -0.90 -1.37
N SER A 110 -13.00 -1.02 -0.14
CA SER A 110 -13.79 -2.17 0.30
C SER A 110 -15.17 -2.21 -0.35
N ASP A 111 -15.69 -1.04 -0.69
CA ASP A 111 -16.89 -0.89 -1.52
C ASP A 111 -16.60 0.04 -2.71
N ASN A 112 -17.19 -0.28 -3.84
CA ASN A 112 -16.97 0.45 -5.08
C ASN A 112 -17.92 1.66 -5.25
N TYR A 113 -18.81 1.93 -4.29
CA TYR A 113 -19.87 2.93 -4.42
C TYR A 113 -20.09 3.76 -3.16
N GLY A 114 -19.46 3.43 -2.04
CA GLY A 114 -19.70 4.04 -0.76
C GLY A 114 -18.63 5.04 -0.30
N GLU A 115 -18.51 5.14 1.00
CA GLU A 115 -17.57 6.03 1.68
C GLU A 115 -16.11 5.76 1.33
N SER A 116 -15.75 4.49 1.12
CA SER A 116 -14.39 4.08 0.79
C SER A 116 -13.94 4.66 -0.55
N LEU A 117 -14.82 4.63 -1.57
CA LEU A 117 -14.55 5.26 -2.86
C LEU A 117 -14.46 6.78 -2.76
N LYS A 118 -15.36 7.44 -2.02
CA LYS A 118 -15.32 8.90 -1.82
C LYS A 118 -13.99 9.31 -1.17
N LYS A 119 -13.53 8.58 -0.17
CA LYS A 119 -12.25 8.84 0.51
C LYS A 119 -11.08 8.70 -0.45
N ALA A 120 -11.07 7.66 -1.30
CA ALA A 120 -10.04 7.44 -2.29
C ALA A 120 -9.95 8.59 -3.32
N LEU A 121 -11.09 8.98 -3.89
CA LEU A 121 -11.20 10.11 -4.83
C LEU A 121 -10.71 11.41 -4.19
N SER A 122 -11.14 11.69 -2.96
CA SER A 122 -10.77 12.93 -2.27
C SER A 122 -9.30 12.97 -1.90
N PHE A 123 -8.70 11.85 -1.50
CA PHE A 123 -7.27 11.77 -1.24
C PHE A 123 -6.47 12.12 -2.50
N GLU A 124 -6.77 11.49 -3.63
CA GLU A 124 -6.11 11.74 -4.91
C GLU A 124 -6.31 13.20 -5.39
N ALA A 125 -7.52 13.73 -5.26
CA ALA A 125 -7.80 15.10 -5.63
C ALA A 125 -7.01 16.11 -4.78
N LEU A 126 -6.98 15.92 -3.46
CA LEU A 126 -6.21 16.77 -2.53
C LEU A 126 -4.71 16.67 -2.79
N LEU A 127 -4.19 15.48 -3.10
CA LEU A 127 -2.77 15.25 -3.33
C LEU A 127 -2.22 16.09 -4.50
N ARG A 128 -3.04 16.39 -5.49
CA ARG A 128 -2.68 17.25 -6.62
C ARG A 128 -2.49 18.72 -6.24
N PHE A 129 -3.19 19.19 -5.21
CA PHE A 129 -3.05 20.56 -4.73
C PHE A 129 -2.02 20.68 -3.62
N SER A 130 -2.12 19.78 -2.65
CA SER A 130 -1.30 19.84 -1.44
C SER A 130 -1.11 18.45 -0.84
N PRO A 131 0.11 17.89 -0.86
CA PRO A 131 0.42 16.66 -0.13
C PRO A 131 0.00 16.75 1.34
N ASN A 132 0.24 17.89 1.99
CA ASN A 132 -0.11 18.07 3.41
C ASN A 132 -1.63 17.97 3.64
N ALA A 133 -2.44 18.56 2.75
CA ALA A 133 -3.90 18.46 2.84
C ALA A 133 -4.37 17.00 2.66
N ALA A 134 -3.83 16.28 1.67
CA ALA A 134 -4.13 14.87 1.45
C ALA A 134 -3.77 14.02 2.67
N HIS A 135 -2.60 14.26 3.27
CA HIS A 135 -2.14 13.54 4.46
C HIS A 135 -3.00 13.86 5.69
N SER A 136 -3.36 15.13 5.90
CA SER A 136 -4.24 15.54 7.00
C SER A 136 -5.63 14.92 6.86
N PHE A 137 -6.20 14.97 5.67
CA PHE A 137 -7.49 14.33 5.36
C PHE A 137 -7.42 12.82 5.64
N ARG A 138 -6.42 12.13 5.08
CA ARG A 138 -6.24 10.70 5.28
C ARG A 138 -6.13 10.34 6.76
N ASN A 139 -5.31 11.05 7.53
CA ASN A 139 -5.15 10.80 8.96
C ASN A 139 -6.40 11.07 9.78
N ALA A 140 -7.32 11.88 9.26
CA ALA A 140 -8.62 12.13 9.88
C ALA A 140 -9.66 11.04 9.58
N VAL A 141 -9.67 10.47 8.35
CA VAL A 141 -10.67 9.47 7.93
C VAL A 141 -10.26 8.03 8.22
N VAL A 142 -8.96 7.75 8.42
CA VAL A 142 -8.49 6.40 8.78
C VAL A 142 -8.21 6.34 10.28
N PRO A 143 -8.73 5.35 11.00
CA PRO A 143 -8.40 5.16 12.41
C PRO A 143 -6.89 4.97 12.57
N ARG A 144 -6.27 5.68 13.51
CA ARG A 144 -4.83 5.50 13.79
C ARG A 144 -4.52 4.21 14.54
N THR A 145 -5.53 3.61 15.11
CA THR A 145 -5.46 2.32 15.80
C THR A 145 -6.74 1.55 15.49
N PRO A 146 -6.76 0.21 15.64
CA PRO A 146 -7.98 -0.59 15.47
C PRO A 146 -9.16 -0.15 16.35
N LEU A 147 -8.88 0.58 17.44
CA LEU A 147 -9.88 1.16 18.35
C LEU A 147 -10.14 2.65 18.09
N GLY A 148 -9.46 3.26 17.15
CA GLY A 148 -9.62 4.66 16.80
C GLY A 148 -10.97 4.93 16.14
N VAL A 149 -11.55 6.09 16.44
CA VAL A 149 -12.79 6.55 15.77
C VAL A 149 -12.40 7.46 14.61
N PRO A 150 -12.66 7.06 13.36
CA PRO A 150 -12.43 7.93 12.21
C PRO A 150 -13.38 9.13 12.28
N LYS A 151 -12.91 10.28 11.80
CA LYS A 151 -13.82 11.43 11.62
C LYS A 151 -14.79 11.14 10.47
N PRO A 152 -16.04 11.63 10.56
CA PRO A 152 -16.93 11.65 9.41
C PRO A 152 -16.27 12.33 8.22
N TYR A 153 -16.58 11.87 7.02
CA TYR A 153 -15.95 12.33 5.77
C TYR A 153 -15.92 13.86 5.65
N GLU A 154 -17.07 14.52 5.82
CA GLU A 154 -17.17 15.99 5.71
C GLU A 154 -16.35 16.72 6.78
N ALA A 155 -16.33 16.21 8.01
CA ALA A 155 -15.56 16.79 9.12
C ALA A 155 -14.04 16.61 8.92
N ALA A 156 -13.61 15.71 8.05
CA ALA A 156 -12.23 15.53 7.68
C ALA A 156 -11.84 16.35 6.44
N LEU A 157 -12.74 16.46 5.46
CA LEU A 157 -12.51 17.13 4.19
C LEU A 157 -12.42 18.64 4.33
N GLN A 158 -13.38 19.25 5.05
CA GLN A 158 -13.46 20.71 5.15
C GLN A 158 -12.19 21.38 5.69
N PRO A 159 -11.56 20.92 6.79
CA PRO A 159 -10.30 21.48 7.24
C PRO A 159 -9.18 21.32 6.20
N ALA A 160 -9.11 20.18 5.50
CA ALA A 160 -8.08 19.95 4.49
C ALA A 160 -8.18 20.91 3.30
N LEU A 161 -9.41 21.22 2.86
CA LEU A 161 -9.66 22.23 1.82
C LEU A 161 -9.28 23.64 2.29
N GLN A 162 -9.66 24.01 3.51
CA GLN A 162 -9.38 25.32 4.10
C GLN A 162 -7.87 25.54 4.30
N ASP A 163 -7.17 24.56 4.88
CA ASP A 163 -5.73 24.66 5.15
C ASP A 163 -4.90 24.78 3.86
N ALA A 164 -5.38 24.20 2.78
CA ALA A 164 -4.73 24.28 1.46
C ALA A 164 -5.28 25.44 0.59
N ALA A 165 -6.22 26.24 1.08
CA ALA A 165 -6.89 27.32 0.35
C ALA A 165 -7.50 26.84 -1.00
N ILE A 166 -8.02 25.61 -1.02
CA ILE A 166 -8.65 25.02 -2.22
C ILE A 166 -10.11 25.46 -2.28
N VAL A 167 -10.51 26.08 -3.38
CA VAL A 167 -11.90 26.45 -3.60
C VAL A 167 -12.74 25.25 -4.04
N PRO A 168 -14.05 25.22 -3.71
CA PRO A 168 -14.90 24.05 -3.99
C PRO A 168 -14.96 23.67 -5.48
N GLU A 169 -14.95 24.65 -6.37
CA GLU A 169 -15.01 24.43 -7.81
C GLU A 169 -13.75 23.71 -8.33
N ASP A 170 -12.56 24.16 -7.92
CA ASP A 170 -11.30 23.53 -8.31
C ASP A 170 -11.20 22.10 -7.75
N PHE A 171 -11.71 21.89 -6.53
CA PHE A 171 -11.76 20.55 -5.94
C PHE A 171 -12.71 19.64 -6.71
N ALA A 172 -13.88 20.13 -7.12
CA ALA A 172 -14.85 19.38 -7.91
C ALA A 172 -14.26 18.97 -9.28
N ASP A 173 -13.56 19.88 -9.93
CA ASP A 173 -12.86 19.61 -11.19
C ASP A 173 -11.75 18.56 -10.99
N SER A 174 -11.00 18.66 -9.91
CA SER A 174 -9.97 17.66 -9.57
C SER A 174 -10.58 16.28 -9.33
N LEU A 175 -11.71 16.17 -8.64
CA LEU A 175 -12.43 14.90 -8.45
C LEU A 175 -12.77 14.24 -9.78
N GLN A 176 -13.23 15.01 -10.77
CA GLN A 176 -13.54 14.49 -12.11
C GLN A 176 -12.27 13.98 -12.80
N GLN A 177 -11.15 14.71 -12.67
CA GLN A 177 -9.88 14.33 -13.28
C GLN A 177 -9.24 13.08 -12.65
N VAL A 178 -9.45 12.83 -11.36
CA VAL A 178 -8.88 11.65 -10.69
C VAL A 178 -9.80 10.43 -10.76
N ALA A 179 -11.06 10.59 -11.10
CA ALA A 179 -12.01 9.48 -11.18
C ALA A 179 -11.57 8.33 -12.10
N PRO A 180 -11.04 8.58 -13.32
CA PRO A 180 -10.50 7.51 -14.15
C PRO A 180 -9.30 6.80 -13.53
N VAL A 181 -8.46 7.55 -12.79
CA VAL A 181 -7.25 7.03 -12.13
C VAL A 181 -7.62 6.07 -11.01
N VAL A 182 -8.55 6.46 -10.13
CA VAL A 182 -9.07 5.61 -9.06
C VAL A 182 -9.87 4.44 -9.63
N GLY A 183 -10.64 4.65 -10.70
CA GLY A 183 -11.35 3.59 -11.41
C GLY A 183 -10.41 2.51 -11.95
N ALA A 184 -9.27 2.89 -12.51
CA ALA A 184 -8.25 1.94 -12.95
C ALA A 184 -7.65 1.15 -11.77
N ASP A 185 -7.50 1.77 -10.60
CA ASP A 185 -7.06 1.08 -9.39
C ASP A 185 -8.05 0.01 -8.94
N ILE A 186 -9.34 0.32 -8.93
CA ILE A 186 -10.39 -0.63 -8.56
C ILE A 186 -10.32 -1.87 -9.45
N ILE A 187 -10.19 -1.69 -10.76
CA ILE A 187 -10.07 -2.79 -11.71
C ILE A 187 -8.80 -3.61 -11.45
N ALA A 188 -7.66 -2.94 -11.30
CA ALA A 188 -6.39 -3.61 -11.07
C ALA A 188 -6.34 -4.33 -9.71
N SER A 189 -6.95 -3.77 -8.67
CA SER A 189 -6.96 -4.37 -7.34
C SER A 189 -7.68 -5.72 -7.30
N GLN A 190 -8.72 -5.91 -8.10
CA GLN A 190 -9.49 -7.15 -8.14
C GLN A 190 -8.66 -8.38 -8.49
N SER A 191 -7.61 -8.21 -9.30
CA SER A 191 -6.75 -9.31 -9.75
C SER A 191 -5.42 -9.40 -9.01
N ARG A 192 -4.94 -8.29 -8.44
CA ARG A 192 -3.58 -8.18 -7.90
C ARG A 192 -3.51 -8.06 -6.39
N ILE A 193 -4.53 -7.46 -5.75
CA ILE A 193 -4.47 -7.11 -4.33
C ILE A 193 -5.38 -8.02 -3.53
N THR A 194 -4.80 -8.82 -2.66
CA THR A 194 -5.53 -9.74 -1.79
C THR A 194 -5.72 -9.18 -0.39
N SER A 195 -4.91 -8.20 -0.01
CA SER A 195 -4.97 -7.53 1.30
C SER A 195 -4.42 -6.10 1.19
N THR A 196 -4.80 -5.24 2.12
CA THR A 196 -4.23 -3.91 2.29
C THR A 196 -3.74 -3.72 3.72
N PRO A 197 -2.64 -3.01 3.92
CA PRO A 197 -1.77 -2.42 2.92
C PRO A 197 -0.90 -3.45 2.19
N THR A 198 -0.50 -3.15 0.93
CA THR A 198 0.44 -3.95 0.14
C THR A 198 1.38 -3.01 -0.63
N TRP A 199 2.68 -3.27 -0.57
CA TRP A 199 3.65 -2.64 -1.45
C TRP A 199 3.81 -3.43 -2.73
N ILE A 200 4.00 -2.73 -3.85
CA ILE A 200 4.50 -3.33 -5.08
C ILE A 200 5.80 -2.62 -5.45
N LEU A 201 6.88 -3.38 -5.42
CA LEU A 201 8.24 -2.93 -5.71
C LEU A 201 8.71 -3.70 -6.94
N ASP A 202 8.96 -2.99 -8.02
CA ASP A 202 9.29 -3.59 -9.33
C ASP A 202 8.34 -4.74 -9.72
N GLY A 203 7.04 -4.57 -9.47
CA GLY A 203 6.00 -5.55 -9.78
C GLY A 203 5.86 -6.72 -8.79
N ILE A 204 6.71 -6.81 -7.78
CA ILE A 204 6.65 -7.84 -6.73
C ILE A 204 5.86 -7.31 -5.54
N ARG A 205 4.89 -8.11 -5.06
CA ARG A 205 4.01 -7.76 -3.93
C ARG A 205 4.65 -8.10 -2.59
N PHE A 206 4.71 -7.11 -1.71
CA PHE A 206 5.10 -7.25 -0.32
C PHE A 206 3.93 -6.87 0.58
N PRO A 207 3.31 -7.82 1.30
CA PRO A 207 2.30 -7.49 2.31
C PRO A 207 2.91 -6.56 3.36
N ALA A 208 2.22 -5.44 3.66
CA ALA A 208 2.83 -4.35 4.42
C ALA A 208 2.54 -4.37 5.92
N CYS A 209 1.99 -5.47 6.48
CA CYS A 209 1.60 -5.51 7.90
C CYS A 209 2.78 -5.21 8.85
N ASP A 210 4.00 -5.62 8.48
CA ASP A 210 5.23 -5.39 9.28
C ASP A 210 6.39 -4.81 8.45
N PHE A 211 6.07 -4.21 7.30
CA PHE A 211 7.07 -3.69 6.39
C PHE A 211 7.37 -2.22 6.72
N THR A 212 8.56 -1.95 7.24
CA THR A 212 8.97 -0.62 7.68
C THR A 212 9.65 0.18 6.58
N ALA A 213 9.66 1.51 6.71
CA ALA A 213 10.33 2.42 5.79
C ALA A 213 11.79 2.04 5.51
N SER A 214 12.52 1.61 6.54
CA SER A 214 13.92 1.22 6.42
C SER A 214 14.16 -0.06 5.59
N GLN A 215 13.13 -0.88 5.41
CA GLN A 215 13.20 -2.11 4.62
C GLN A 215 12.94 -1.86 3.12
N VAL A 216 12.31 -0.74 2.77
CA VAL A 216 11.92 -0.43 1.39
C VAL A 216 13.11 -0.44 0.42
N PRO A 217 14.27 0.21 0.70
CA PRO A 217 15.40 0.19 -0.22
C PRO A 217 15.95 -1.21 -0.47
N LEU A 218 16.09 -2.02 0.59
CA LEU A 218 16.56 -3.39 0.47
C LEU A 218 15.58 -4.25 -0.33
N ALA A 219 14.29 -4.15 -0.06
CA ALA A 219 13.28 -4.91 -0.77
C ALA A 219 13.23 -4.53 -2.26
N LEU A 220 13.39 -3.25 -2.59
CA LEU A 220 13.46 -2.79 -3.98
C LEU A 220 14.71 -3.34 -4.69
N GLU A 221 15.88 -3.29 -4.04
CA GLU A 221 17.09 -3.90 -4.59
C GLU A 221 16.91 -5.40 -4.86
N LEU A 222 16.31 -6.11 -3.90
CA LEU A 222 16.03 -7.54 -4.08
C LEU A 222 15.02 -7.79 -5.20
N ALA A 223 14.01 -6.92 -5.35
CA ALA A 223 13.03 -7.03 -6.43
C ALA A 223 13.69 -6.88 -7.81
N HIS A 224 14.55 -5.88 -8.00
CA HIS A 224 15.33 -5.71 -9.23
C HIS A 224 16.20 -6.93 -9.55
N LYS A 225 16.92 -7.45 -8.55
CA LYS A 225 17.77 -8.65 -8.71
C LYS A 225 16.94 -9.89 -9.05
N ALA A 226 15.81 -10.08 -8.38
CA ALA A 226 14.91 -11.21 -8.63
C ALA A 226 14.32 -11.18 -10.05
N ARG A 227 14.02 -9.99 -10.58
CA ARG A 227 13.62 -9.81 -11.98
C ARG A 227 14.75 -10.10 -12.97
N ALA A 228 15.99 -9.87 -12.58
CA ALA A 228 17.18 -10.27 -13.32
C ALA A 228 17.55 -11.77 -13.12
N ASP A 229 16.62 -12.56 -12.58
CA ASP A 229 16.72 -14.02 -12.35
C ASP A 229 17.71 -14.45 -11.25
N ASP A 230 18.08 -13.55 -10.34
CA ASP A 230 18.94 -13.87 -9.19
C ASP A 230 18.21 -14.78 -8.18
N ALA A 231 18.70 -16.00 -8.01
CA ALA A 231 18.09 -17.01 -7.15
C ALA A 231 18.23 -16.67 -5.65
N ASP A 232 19.33 -16.05 -5.23
CA ASP A 232 19.53 -15.62 -3.83
C ASP A 232 18.56 -14.50 -3.48
N ALA A 233 18.37 -13.52 -4.37
CA ALA A 233 17.41 -12.45 -4.19
C ALA A 233 15.97 -12.99 -4.05
N LYS A 234 15.58 -13.95 -4.87
CA LYS A 234 14.27 -14.62 -4.78
C LYS A 234 14.07 -15.29 -3.42
N GLU A 235 15.06 -16.05 -2.95
CA GLU A 235 14.98 -16.72 -1.65
C GLU A 235 14.92 -15.71 -0.50
N ARG A 236 15.68 -14.63 -0.55
CA ARG A 236 15.65 -13.56 0.46
C ARG A 236 14.32 -12.82 0.49
N ILE A 237 13.66 -12.58 -0.66
CA ILE A 237 12.30 -12.04 -0.73
C ILE A 237 11.33 -12.99 -0.03
N VAL A 238 11.38 -14.29 -0.34
CA VAL A 238 10.53 -15.30 0.31
C VAL A 238 10.69 -15.26 1.82
N GLN A 239 11.92 -15.23 2.32
CA GLN A 239 12.21 -15.17 3.75
C GLN A 239 11.68 -13.88 4.39
N MET A 240 11.85 -12.73 3.73
CA MET A 240 11.37 -11.43 4.22
C MET A 240 9.84 -11.44 4.36
N ILE A 241 9.12 -11.85 3.31
CA ILE A 241 7.65 -11.90 3.32
C ILE A 241 7.15 -12.94 4.33
N THR A 242 7.77 -14.13 4.38
CA THR A 242 7.37 -15.18 5.32
C THR A 242 7.51 -14.73 6.78
N ARG A 243 8.62 -14.08 7.13
CA ARG A 243 8.82 -13.53 8.49
C ARG A 243 7.76 -12.49 8.84
N GLY A 244 7.49 -11.55 7.94
CA GLY A 244 6.43 -10.55 8.14
C GLY A 244 5.05 -11.19 8.34
N LEU A 245 4.69 -12.21 7.55
CA LEU A 245 3.41 -12.90 7.68
C LEU A 245 3.30 -13.72 8.98
N LEU A 246 4.40 -14.15 9.55
CA LEU A 246 4.46 -14.91 10.79
C LEU A 246 4.73 -14.03 12.02
N ASN A 247 4.80 -12.71 11.86
CA ASN A 247 5.19 -11.75 12.92
C ASN A 247 6.54 -12.10 13.58
N GLU A 248 7.45 -12.70 12.83
CA GLU A 248 8.79 -13.02 13.33
C GLU A 248 9.69 -11.77 13.25
N SER A 249 10.29 -11.38 14.38
CA SER A 249 11.19 -10.21 14.43
C SER A 249 12.29 -10.34 13.38
N VAL A 250 12.47 -9.29 12.59
CA VAL A 250 13.62 -9.16 11.69
C VAL A 250 14.81 -8.75 12.56
N LEU A 251 15.67 -9.70 12.88
CA LEU A 251 16.98 -9.45 13.51
C LEU A 251 17.98 -8.94 12.50
#